data_0087d7d3d8f6ad14c4d80d74241a3a62
#
_entry.id   0087d7d3d8f6ad14c4d80d74241a3a62
#
_cell.length_a   1.000
_cell.length_b   1.000
_cell.length_c   1.000
_cell.angle_alpha   90.00
_cell.angle_beta   90.00
_cell.angle_gamma   90.00
#
_symmetry.space_group_name_H-M   'P 1'
#
loop_
_entity.id
_entity.type
_entity.pdbx_description
1 polymer ?
#
loop_
_entity_poly.entity_id
_entity_poly.type
_entity_poly.pdbx_seq_one_letter_code
_entity_poly.pdbx_strand_id
1 'polypeptide(L)'
;SDQKGSGASKFTFKSVKDFVGYFADNNRILSDEEKSLVPQLDDGYILPEEVVTSCYLISKTHGTKRPMTNIMLRGDPSVGKTAGARAIAAGLGLPYTFITCNAGTEMYNLIGDMMPIDSTDSDDSINEELFKDLPTATDISMDPVTAYEAITGVSKADATETECMTELFRKQMKLCS
;
A
#
# COMPACT_ATOMS: atom_id res chain seq x y z
N SER A 1 17.34 32.03 -21.32
CA SER A 1 17.41 32.05 -19.85
C SER A 1 17.53 30.63 -19.34
N ASP A 2 18.79 30.24 -19.08
CA ASP A 2 19.18 28.90 -18.66
C ASP A 2 18.72 28.65 -17.21
N GLN A 3 17.75 27.79 -17.03
CA GLN A 3 17.56 27.15 -15.73
C GLN A 3 18.36 25.84 -15.72
N LYS A 4 19.61 25.94 -15.26
CA LYS A 4 20.43 24.82 -14.83
C LYS A 4 19.70 24.06 -13.73
N GLY A 5 19.19 22.87 -14.03
CA GLY A 5 18.74 21.88 -13.07
C GLY A 5 19.95 21.34 -12.28
N SER A 6 20.23 21.95 -11.13
CA SER A 6 21.44 21.68 -10.35
C SER A 6 21.15 20.77 -9.16
N GLY A 7 20.75 19.54 -9.38
CA GLY A 7 20.53 18.61 -8.26
C GLY A 7 21.22 17.25 -8.37
N ALA A 8 21.24 16.68 -9.55
CA ALA A 8 21.69 15.30 -9.79
C ALA A 8 23.19 15.16 -10.07
N SER A 9 23.89 16.22 -10.49
CA SER A 9 25.32 16.18 -10.85
C SER A 9 26.27 15.92 -9.63
N LYS A 10 25.72 15.70 -8.43
CA LYS A 10 26.52 15.42 -7.21
C LYS A 10 26.70 13.93 -6.94
N PHE A 11 25.94 13.07 -7.58
CA PHE A 11 25.95 11.63 -7.27
C PHE A 11 26.56 10.87 -8.44
N THR A 12 27.71 10.25 -8.22
CA THR A 12 28.34 9.34 -9.18
C THR A 12 28.45 7.97 -8.53
N PHE A 13 27.73 6.99 -9.06
CA PHE A 13 27.81 5.61 -8.62
C PHE A 13 28.77 4.83 -9.52
N LYS A 14 29.66 4.07 -8.91
CA LYS A 14 30.61 3.24 -9.65
C LYS A 14 29.94 1.97 -10.19
N SER A 15 28.92 1.51 -9.49
CA SER A 15 28.11 0.33 -9.88
C SER A 15 26.65 0.55 -9.49
N VAL A 16 25.78 -0.23 -10.09
CA VAL A 16 24.35 -0.26 -9.72
C VAL A 16 24.17 -0.72 -8.27
N LYS A 17 25.06 -1.58 -7.79
CA LYS A 17 25.04 -2.07 -6.40
C LYS A 17 25.26 -0.95 -5.38
N ASP A 18 26.09 0.04 -5.72
CA ASP A 18 26.33 1.20 -4.86
C ASP A 18 25.12 2.13 -4.77
N PHE A 19 24.22 2.06 -5.75
CA PHE A 19 22.99 2.85 -5.79
C PHE A 19 21.84 2.20 -4.98
N VAL A 20 21.75 0.87 -4.98
CA VAL A 20 20.68 0.14 -4.29
C VAL A 20 20.71 0.46 -2.79
N GLY A 21 19.60 0.98 -2.27
CA GLY A 21 19.48 1.38 -0.86
C GLY A 21 20.27 2.63 -0.46
N TYR A 22 20.93 3.31 -1.38
CA TYR A 22 21.75 4.50 -1.05
C TYR A 22 20.92 5.64 -0.43
N PHE A 23 19.69 5.79 -0.88
CA PHE A 23 18.74 6.80 -0.40
C PHE A 23 17.73 6.24 0.61
N ALA A 24 17.96 5.05 1.13
CA ALA A 24 17.05 4.41 2.09
C ALA A 24 16.99 5.21 3.40
N ASP A 25 15.83 5.21 4.03
CA ASP A 25 15.67 5.73 5.39
C ASP A 25 16.16 4.66 6.40
N ASN A 26 17.24 4.98 7.10
CA ASN A 26 17.85 4.10 8.10
C ASN A 26 16.93 3.83 9.32
N ASN A 27 15.90 4.65 9.52
CA ASN A 27 14.95 4.46 10.62
C ASN A 27 13.81 3.50 10.27
N ARG A 28 13.68 3.13 8.99
CA ARG A 28 12.64 2.20 8.54
C ARG A 28 13.06 0.76 8.81
N ILE A 29 12.25 0.05 9.57
CA ILE A 29 12.40 -1.39 9.81
C ILE A 29 11.46 -2.10 8.84
N LEU A 30 12.02 -2.89 7.94
CA LEU A 30 11.26 -3.76 7.04
C LEU A 30 11.26 -5.19 7.58
N SER A 31 10.13 -5.88 7.48
CA SER A 31 10.04 -7.32 7.71
C SER A 31 10.87 -8.09 6.67
N ASP A 32 11.12 -9.36 6.90
CA ASP A 32 11.89 -10.18 5.94
C ASP A 32 11.11 -10.38 4.63
N GLU A 33 9.79 -10.44 4.71
CA GLU A 33 8.90 -10.47 3.54
C GLU A 33 9.01 -9.19 2.72
N GLU A 34 8.93 -8.03 3.37
CA GLU A 34 9.08 -6.73 2.69
C GLU A 34 10.45 -6.55 2.06
N LYS A 35 11.51 -7.00 2.72
CA LYS A 35 12.88 -7.01 2.16
C LYS A 35 12.97 -7.83 0.88
N SER A 36 12.26 -8.96 0.81
CA SER A 36 12.23 -9.81 -0.38
C SER A 36 11.59 -9.12 -1.59
N LEU A 37 10.71 -8.16 -1.34
CA LEU A 37 10.02 -7.37 -2.37
C LEU A 37 10.84 -6.16 -2.86
N VAL A 38 11.98 -5.87 -2.24
CA VAL A 38 12.88 -4.80 -2.72
C VAL A 38 13.50 -5.23 -4.05
N PRO A 39 13.36 -4.44 -5.14
CA PRO A 39 13.82 -4.85 -6.45
C PRO A 39 15.34 -5.01 -6.49
N GLN A 40 15.79 -6.10 -7.09
CA GLN A 40 17.18 -6.26 -7.52
C GLN A 40 17.33 -5.64 -8.91
N LEU A 41 18.42 -4.93 -9.14
CA LEU A 41 18.77 -4.36 -10.45
C LEU A 41 19.91 -5.15 -11.07
N ASP A 42 19.83 -5.37 -12.38
CA ASP A 42 20.91 -6.02 -13.12
C ASP A 42 22.18 -5.19 -13.11
N ASP A 43 23.35 -5.84 -13.04
CA ASP A 43 24.65 -5.15 -13.04
C ASP A 43 24.87 -4.30 -14.31
N GLY A 44 24.22 -4.63 -15.41
CA GLY A 44 24.26 -3.90 -16.67
C GLY A 44 23.23 -2.78 -16.80
N TYR A 45 22.42 -2.51 -15.76
CA TYR A 45 21.42 -1.46 -15.83
C TYR A 45 22.08 -0.08 -15.87
N ILE A 46 21.77 0.69 -16.92
CA ILE A 46 22.23 2.08 -17.05
C ILE A 46 21.31 2.95 -16.19
N LEU A 47 21.86 3.56 -15.16
CA LEU A 47 21.12 4.38 -14.22
C LEU A 47 20.84 5.76 -14.80
N PRO A 48 19.57 6.11 -15.12
CA PRO A 48 19.22 7.44 -15.63
C PRO A 48 19.37 8.52 -14.54
N GLU A 49 19.76 9.71 -14.94
CA GLU A 49 19.90 10.87 -14.04
C GLU A 49 18.57 11.21 -13.34
N GLU A 50 17.45 11.05 -14.04
CA GLU A 50 16.11 11.31 -13.55
C GLU A 50 15.74 10.36 -12.37
N VAL A 51 16.20 9.11 -12.42
CA VAL A 51 16.01 8.15 -11.34
C VAL A 51 16.75 8.59 -10.10
N VAL A 52 18.02 8.97 -10.23
CA VAL A 52 18.85 9.45 -9.12
C VAL A 52 18.27 10.72 -8.52
N THR A 53 17.85 11.66 -9.37
CA THR A 53 17.23 12.92 -8.95
C THR A 53 15.93 12.67 -8.18
N SER A 54 15.10 11.74 -8.67
CA SER A 54 13.84 11.37 -8.01
C SER A 54 14.09 10.77 -6.63
N CYS A 55 15.03 9.84 -6.49
CA CYS A 55 15.41 9.26 -5.21
C CYS A 55 15.91 10.33 -4.23
N TYR A 56 16.77 11.24 -4.70
CA TYR A 56 17.28 12.34 -3.90
C TYR A 56 16.17 13.27 -3.39
N LEU A 57 15.24 13.66 -4.26
CA LEU A 57 14.13 14.55 -3.89
C LEU A 57 13.18 13.87 -2.89
N ILE A 58 12.85 12.60 -3.08
CA ILE A 58 12.04 11.84 -2.13
C ILE A 58 12.74 11.78 -0.78
N SER A 59 14.00 11.35 -0.75
CA SER A 59 14.78 11.25 0.49
C SER A 59 14.90 12.59 1.20
N LYS A 60 15.13 13.69 0.47
CA LYS A 60 15.24 15.05 1.03
C LYS A 60 13.94 15.61 1.59
N THR A 61 12.82 15.26 1.00
CA THR A 61 11.50 15.75 1.43
C THR A 61 10.85 14.84 2.47
N HIS A 62 11.41 13.64 2.69
CA HIS A 62 10.94 12.74 3.74
C HIS A 62 11.03 13.42 5.13
N GLY A 63 9.98 13.30 5.92
CA GLY A 63 9.89 13.96 7.24
C GLY A 63 9.57 15.45 7.21
N THR A 64 9.44 16.08 6.04
CA THR A 64 8.98 17.48 5.93
C THR A 64 7.46 17.58 5.97
N LYS A 65 6.94 18.82 6.11
CA LYS A 65 5.47 19.06 6.08
C LYS A 65 4.80 18.68 4.75
N ARG A 66 5.58 18.59 3.66
CA ARG A 66 5.09 18.23 2.31
C ARG A 66 6.06 17.26 1.66
N PRO A 67 6.03 15.98 2.05
CA PRO A 67 6.91 14.98 1.45
C PRO A 67 6.49 14.72 0.00
N MET A 68 7.48 14.46 -0.85
CA MET A 68 7.25 13.98 -2.20
C MET A 68 6.98 12.47 -2.14
N THR A 69 5.72 12.07 -2.26
CA THR A 69 5.29 10.68 -2.18
C THR A 69 4.82 10.10 -3.51
N ASN A 70 4.39 10.97 -4.43
CA ASN A 70 3.83 10.56 -5.71
C ASN A 70 4.69 11.05 -6.86
N ILE A 71 4.99 10.15 -7.81
CA ILE A 71 5.75 10.44 -9.02
C ILE A 71 4.93 10.00 -10.23
N MET A 72 4.86 10.84 -11.26
CA MET A 72 4.30 10.50 -12.54
C MET A 72 5.41 10.40 -13.59
N LEU A 73 5.63 9.22 -14.14
CA LEU A 73 6.56 8.98 -15.24
C LEU A 73 5.81 9.05 -16.58
N ARG A 74 6.14 10.01 -17.42
CA ARG A 74 5.56 10.19 -18.76
C ARG A 74 6.62 9.98 -19.83
N GLY A 75 6.21 9.48 -20.97
CA GLY A 75 7.09 9.23 -22.12
C GLY A 75 6.48 8.20 -23.06
N ASP A 76 7.13 7.98 -24.18
CA ASP A 76 6.71 7.03 -25.21
C ASP A 76 6.71 5.58 -24.69
N PRO A 77 6.00 4.65 -25.32
CA PRO A 77 6.12 3.24 -25.03
C PRO A 77 7.60 2.77 -25.10
N SER A 78 7.96 1.83 -24.26
CA SER A 78 9.30 1.18 -24.25
C SER A 78 10.51 2.05 -23.86
N VAL A 79 10.32 3.30 -23.39
CA VAL A 79 11.43 4.16 -22.92
C VAL A 79 11.92 3.80 -21.50
N GLY A 80 11.48 2.67 -20.93
CA GLY A 80 11.99 2.22 -19.64
C GLY A 80 11.27 2.78 -18.39
N LYS A 81 10.04 3.33 -18.51
CA LYS A 81 9.29 3.88 -17.37
C LYS A 81 9.15 2.90 -16.20
N THR A 82 8.76 1.67 -16.50
CA THR A 82 8.60 0.61 -15.49
C THR A 82 9.95 0.23 -14.86
N ALA A 83 11.01 0.14 -15.68
CA ALA A 83 12.36 -0.11 -15.17
C ALA A 83 12.84 1.05 -14.27
N GLY A 84 12.54 2.31 -14.65
CA GLY A 84 12.82 3.49 -13.85
C GLY A 84 12.09 3.48 -12.51
N ALA A 85 10.80 3.11 -12.50
CA ALA A 85 10.03 2.99 -11.25
C ALA A 85 10.63 1.92 -10.31
N ARG A 86 11.01 0.75 -10.85
CA ARG A 86 11.72 -0.30 -10.09
C ARG A 86 13.06 0.20 -9.56
N ALA A 87 13.81 0.94 -10.36
CA ALA A 87 15.10 1.50 -9.95
C ALA A 87 14.94 2.54 -8.83
N ILE A 88 13.90 3.38 -8.88
CA ILE A 88 13.58 4.31 -7.78
C ILE A 88 13.30 3.54 -6.49
N ALA A 89 12.48 2.50 -6.53
CA ALA A 89 12.20 1.67 -5.36
C ALA A 89 13.48 1.01 -4.81
N ALA A 90 14.33 0.47 -5.69
CA ALA A 90 15.62 -0.11 -5.31
C ALA A 90 16.55 0.92 -4.65
N GLY A 91 16.69 2.12 -5.21
CA GLY A 91 17.53 3.19 -4.66
C GLY A 91 17.06 3.69 -3.29
N LEU A 92 15.76 3.65 -3.04
CA LEU A 92 15.14 4.00 -1.76
C LEU A 92 15.03 2.82 -0.78
N GLY A 93 15.40 1.60 -1.20
CA GLY A 93 15.26 0.40 -0.39
C GLY A 93 13.81 0.08 -0.04
N LEU A 94 12.87 0.32 -0.96
CA LEU A 94 11.44 0.15 -0.75
C LEU A 94 10.92 -1.13 -1.40
N PRO A 95 9.97 -1.84 -0.77
CA PRO A 95 9.20 -2.87 -1.43
C PRO A 95 8.52 -2.33 -2.69
N TYR A 96 8.49 -3.14 -3.75
CA TYR A 96 7.90 -2.76 -5.03
C TYR A 96 6.85 -3.76 -5.46
N THR A 97 5.68 -3.25 -5.76
CA THR A 97 4.62 -4.00 -6.44
C THR A 97 4.07 -3.14 -7.57
N PHE A 98 3.44 -3.75 -8.56
CA PHE A 98 2.81 -2.98 -9.64
C PHE A 98 1.47 -3.56 -10.03
N ILE A 99 0.58 -2.68 -10.44
CA ILE A 99 -0.75 -3.01 -10.93
C ILE A 99 -0.90 -2.40 -12.32
N THR A 100 -1.33 -3.23 -13.28
CA THR A 100 -1.66 -2.76 -14.62
C THR A 100 -3.10 -2.29 -14.65
N CYS A 101 -3.30 -0.99 -14.85
CA CYS A 101 -4.63 -0.42 -15.00
C CYS A 101 -5.09 -0.49 -16.47
N ASN A 102 -6.33 -0.87 -16.67
CA ASN A 102 -7.02 -0.90 -17.97
C ASN A 102 -8.41 -0.24 -17.83
N ALA A 103 -9.17 -0.20 -18.93
CA ALA A 103 -10.48 0.44 -18.94
C ALA A 103 -11.51 -0.21 -17.97
N GLY A 104 -11.29 -1.46 -17.54
CA GLY A 104 -12.11 -2.16 -16.57
C GLY A 104 -11.55 -2.15 -15.15
N THR A 105 -10.48 -1.39 -14.88
CA THR A 105 -9.93 -1.29 -13.54
C THR A 105 -10.79 -0.37 -12.69
N GLU A 106 -11.40 -0.93 -11.66
CA GLU A 106 -12.23 -0.20 -10.70
C GLU A 106 -11.47 0.04 -9.39
N MET A 107 -12.02 0.91 -8.54
CA MET A 107 -11.36 1.32 -7.29
C MET A 107 -11.08 0.13 -6.37
N TYR A 108 -12.00 -0.83 -6.27
CA TYR A 108 -11.83 -2.03 -5.45
C TYR A 108 -10.67 -2.93 -5.91
N ASN A 109 -10.33 -2.92 -7.20
CA ASN A 109 -9.15 -3.63 -7.70
C ASN A 109 -7.83 -3.05 -7.17
N LEU A 110 -7.82 -1.77 -6.77
CA LEU A 110 -6.63 -1.07 -6.30
C LEU A 110 -6.50 -1.09 -4.77
N ILE A 111 -7.62 -0.93 -4.07
CA ILE A 111 -7.64 -0.81 -2.60
C ILE A 111 -8.18 -2.05 -1.90
N GLY A 112 -8.58 -3.05 -2.67
CA GLY A 112 -9.27 -4.24 -2.16
C GLY A 112 -10.77 -4.00 -1.99
N ASP A 113 -11.50 -5.08 -1.88
CA ASP A 113 -12.92 -5.09 -1.57
C ASP A 113 -13.11 -5.72 -0.19
N MET A 114 -13.93 -5.12 0.63
CA MET A 114 -14.31 -5.72 1.90
C MET A 114 -15.55 -6.57 1.67
N MET A 115 -15.34 -7.86 1.54
CA MET A 115 -16.43 -8.84 1.51
C MET A 115 -16.72 -9.31 2.93
N PRO A 116 -17.98 -9.41 3.34
CA PRO A 116 -18.33 -10.14 4.56
C PRO A 116 -17.79 -11.57 4.43
N ILE A 117 -17.04 -12.02 5.44
CA ILE A 117 -16.56 -13.40 5.46
C ILE A 117 -17.77 -14.29 5.73
N ASP A 118 -18.17 -15.06 4.75
CA ASP A 118 -19.13 -16.13 4.96
C ASP A 118 -18.37 -17.30 5.61
N SER A 119 -18.78 -17.70 6.82
CA SER A 119 -18.06 -18.61 7.71
C SER A 119 -17.95 -20.06 7.19
N THR A 120 -18.27 -20.32 5.92
CA THR A 120 -18.25 -21.66 5.31
C THR A 120 -17.00 -22.01 4.51
N ASP A 121 -16.12 -21.02 4.19
CA ASP A 121 -14.95 -21.24 3.32
C ASP A 121 -13.62 -20.75 3.94
N SER A 122 -13.39 -20.93 5.23
CA SER A 122 -12.17 -20.41 5.87
C SER A 122 -11.08 -21.48 6.02
N ASP A 123 -9.99 -21.25 5.30
CA ASP A 123 -8.66 -21.83 5.59
C ASP A 123 -7.75 -20.81 6.30
N ASP A 124 -8.31 -19.82 6.99
CA ASP A 124 -7.57 -18.77 7.69
C ASP A 124 -7.85 -18.79 9.20
N SER A 125 -7.07 -19.61 9.91
CA SER A 125 -7.11 -19.78 11.37
C SER A 125 -6.75 -18.53 12.19
N ILE A 126 -6.36 -17.42 11.59
CA ILE A 126 -5.94 -16.20 12.30
C ILE A 126 -7.10 -15.24 12.61
N ASN A 127 -8.17 -15.28 11.80
CA ASN A 127 -9.31 -14.39 11.97
C ASN A 127 -10.46 -14.99 12.81
N GLU A 128 -10.51 -16.30 12.94
CA GLU A 128 -11.62 -16.98 13.61
C GLU A 128 -11.75 -16.63 15.10
N GLU A 129 -10.66 -16.41 15.79
CA GLU A 129 -10.66 -16.10 17.22
C GLU A 129 -11.03 -14.63 17.50
N LEU A 130 -10.68 -13.72 16.56
CA LEU A 130 -10.92 -12.27 16.72
C LEU A 130 -12.39 -11.88 16.45
N PHE A 131 -13.08 -12.64 15.59
CA PHE A 131 -14.43 -12.33 15.12
C PHE A 131 -15.49 -13.32 15.63
N LYS A 132 -15.08 -14.29 16.44
CA LYS A 132 -15.94 -15.39 16.93
C LYS A 132 -17.20 -14.93 17.66
N ASP A 133 -17.14 -13.79 18.32
CA ASP A 133 -18.24 -13.23 19.10
C ASP A 133 -19.07 -12.18 18.33
N LEU A 134 -18.80 -11.99 17.03
CA LEU A 134 -19.57 -11.07 16.22
C LEU A 134 -20.67 -11.79 15.44
N PRO A 135 -21.87 -11.20 15.33
CA PRO A 135 -22.96 -11.79 14.54
C PRO A 135 -22.60 -11.86 13.06
N THR A 136 -23.03 -12.93 12.42
CA THR A 136 -22.87 -13.12 10.97
C THR A 136 -23.87 -12.27 10.17
N ALA A 137 -23.65 -12.13 8.86
CA ALA A 137 -24.58 -11.45 7.98
C ALA A 137 -25.99 -12.09 8.01
N THR A 138 -26.07 -13.42 8.20
CA THR A 138 -27.33 -14.15 8.34
C THR A 138 -28.03 -13.78 9.65
N ASP A 139 -27.30 -13.68 10.77
CA ASP A 139 -27.88 -13.29 12.05
C ASP A 139 -28.42 -11.86 11.99
N ILE A 140 -27.71 -10.94 11.34
CA ILE A 140 -28.14 -9.55 11.14
C ILE A 140 -29.43 -9.48 10.32
N SER A 141 -29.53 -10.28 9.25
CA SER A 141 -30.72 -10.31 8.40
C SER A 141 -31.91 -10.93 9.09
N MET A 142 -31.70 -11.94 9.98
CA MET A 142 -32.79 -12.62 10.70
C MET A 142 -33.29 -11.81 11.89
N ASP A 143 -32.40 -11.24 12.68
CA ASP A 143 -32.75 -10.43 13.85
C ASP A 143 -31.80 -9.24 14.05
N PRO A 144 -32.06 -8.11 13.36
CA PRO A 144 -31.21 -6.94 13.44
C PRO A 144 -31.15 -6.32 14.84
N VAL A 145 -32.17 -6.48 15.67
CA VAL A 145 -32.20 -5.91 17.03
C VAL A 145 -31.21 -6.62 17.95
N THR A 146 -31.23 -7.94 17.99
CA THR A 146 -30.31 -8.76 18.76
C THR A 146 -28.88 -8.63 18.23
N ALA A 147 -28.71 -8.59 16.91
CA ALA A 147 -27.42 -8.39 16.28
C ALA A 147 -26.81 -7.01 16.62
N TYR A 148 -27.61 -5.94 16.61
CA TYR A 148 -27.16 -4.60 16.99
C TYR A 148 -26.65 -4.55 18.45
N GLU A 149 -27.38 -5.18 19.37
CA GLU A 149 -26.98 -5.28 20.77
C GLU A 149 -25.67 -6.06 20.94
N ALA A 150 -25.49 -7.16 20.22
CA ALA A 150 -24.26 -7.95 20.23
C ALA A 150 -23.05 -7.17 19.68
N ILE A 151 -23.26 -6.33 18.68
CA ILE A 151 -22.20 -5.51 18.07
C ILE A 151 -21.82 -4.33 18.97
N THR A 152 -22.80 -3.59 19.48
CA THR A 152 -22.60 -2.29 20.14
C THR A 152 -22.67 -2.34 21.65
N GLY A 153 -23.27 -3.39 22.24
CA GLY A 153 -23.59 -3.48 23.66
C GLY A 153 -24.78 -2.60 24.08
N VAL A 154 -25.52 -2.02 23.15
CA VAL A 154 -26.66 -1.13 23.40
C VAL A 154 -27.89 -1.70 22.73
N SER A 155 -28.98 -1.85 23.48
CA SER A 155 -30.26 -2.31 22.93
C SER A 155 -30.97 -1.20 22.17
N LYS A 156 -31.33 -1.46 20.91
CA LYS A 156 -32.06 -0.54 20.03
C LYS A 156 -33.21 -1.28 19.36
N ALA A 157 -34.44 -1.03 19.82
CA ALA A 157 -35.63 -1.76 19.40
C ALA A 157 -36.02 -1.55 17.91
N ASP A 158 -35.52 -0.50 17.28
CA ASP A 158 -35.77 -0.15 15.87
C ASP A 158 -34.48 -0.26 15.01
N ALA A 159 -33.53 -1.10 15.43
CA ALA A 159 -32.29 -1.34 14.69
C ALA A 159 -32.59 -1.94 13.31
N THR A 160 -31.96 -1.36 12.29
CA THR A 160 -32.07 -1.82 10.91
C THR A 160 -30.84 -2.64 10.50
N GLU A 161 -31.01 -3.51 9.51
CA GLU A 161 -29.91 -4.31 8.95
C GLU A 161 -28.73 -3.42 8.50
N THR A 162 -29.04 -2.29 7.85
CA THR A 162 -28.03 -1.32 7.37
C THR A 162 -27.23 -0.70 8.52
N GLU A 163 -27.89 -0.40 9.63
CA GLU A 163 -27.22 0.14 10.84
C GLU A 163 -26.32 -0.91 11.47
N CYS A 164 -26.79 -2.16 11.59
CA CYS A 164 -26.01 -3.29 12.10
C CYS A 164 -24.75 -3.51 11.26
N MET A 165 -24.88 -3.54 9.93
CA MET A 165 -23.77 -3.70 9.02
C MET A 165 -22.75 -2.56 9.14
N THR A 166 -23.22 -1.33 9.33
CA THR A 166 -22.35 -0.15 9.52
C THR A 166 -21.55 -0.25 10.82
N GLU A 167 -22.18 -0.65 11.93
CA GLU A 167 -21.52 -0.78 13.23
C GLU A 167 -20.60 -2.02 13.28
N LEU A 168 -20.99 -3.12 12.62
CA LEU A 168 -20.14 -4.30 12.46
C LEU A 168 -18.83 -3.92 11.74
N PHE A 169 -18.97 -3.24 10.61
CA PHE A 169 -17.84 -2.74 9.85
C PHE A 169 -16.92 -1.82 10.68
N ARG A 170 -17.50 -0.89 11.43
CA ARG A 170 -16.75 0.01 12.31
C ARG A 170 -16.00 -0.75 13.42
N LYS A 171 -16.61 -1.82 13.97
CA LYS A 171 -15.99 -2.65 14.98
C LYS A 171 -14.85 -3.49 14.41
N GLN A 172 -15.04 -4.08 13.23
CA GLN A 172 -13.98 -4.82 12.50
C GLN A 172 -12.78 -3.94 12.18
N MET A 173 -13.00 -2.71 11.69
CA MET A 173 -11.92 -1.75 11.43
C MET A 173 -11.10 -1.41 12.68
N LYS A 174 -11.73 -1.37 13.87
CA LYS A 174 -11.03 -1.11 15.12
C LYS A 174 -10.25 -2.33 15.64
N LEU A 175 -10.64 -3.54 15.27
CA LEU A 175 -9.94 -4.76 15.66
C LEU A 175 -8.71 -5.02 14.78
N CYS A 176 -8.69 -4.47 13.56
CA CYS A 176 -7.58 -4.60 12.60
C CYS A 176 -6.57 -3.44 12.66
N SER A 177 -6.79 -2.43 13.48
CA SER A 177 -5.91 -1.27 13.67
C SER A 177 -5.01 -1.40 14.90
#